data_0ddfce9b954606e95acd0bbe86d1a2f3
#
_entry.id   0ddfce9b954606e95acd0bbe86d1a2f3
#
_cell.length_a   1.000
_cell.length_b   1.000
_cell.length_c   1.000
_cell.angle_alpha   90.00
_cell.angle_beta   90.00
_cell.angle_gamma   90.00
#
_symmetry.space_group_name_H-M   'P 1'
#
loop_
_entity.id
_entity.type
_entity.pdbx_description
1 polymer ?
#
loop_
_entity_poly.entity_id
_entity_poly.type
_entity_poly.pdbx_seq_one_letter_code
_entity_poly.pdbx_strand_id
1 'polypeptide(L)'
;MGIFFHSVTLDESKCVGCTNCIKRCPTEAIRVRSGKAVIMSERCIDCGECIRICPHHAKRAKHDHLSMLEKFTYKIALPAPSLYGQFNNLDDQDYVLSGLKKLGFDDVMEVSGAAELVSEATRRLM
;
A
#
# COMPACT_ATOMS: atom_id res chain seq x y z
N MET A 1 -7.12 -23.21 3.68
CA MET A 1 -6.06 -22.51 4.41
C MET A 1 -5.71 -21.27 3.59
N GLY A 2 -6.11 -20.07 4.05
CA GLY A 2 -5.85 -18.83 3.29
C GLY A 2 -4.35 -18.57 3.19
N ILE A 3 -3.87 -18.27 1.98
CA ILE A 3 -2.47 -17.86 1.79
C ILE A 3 -2.39 -16.39 2.21
N PHE A 4 -1.96 -16.14 3.43
CA PHE A 4 -1.67 -14.78 3.89
C PHE A 4 -0.34 -14.34 3.30
N PHE A 5 -0.32 -13.17 2.69
CA PHE A 5 0.91 -12.54 2.23
C PHE A 5 0.93 -11.07 2.64
N HIS A 6 2.10 -10.46 2.63
CA HIS A 6 2.27 -9.02 2.83
C HIS A 6 3.26 -8.46 1.82
N SER A 7 3.11 -7.17 1.51
CA SER A 7 3.92 -6.47 0.52
C SER A 7 5.13 -5.73 1.11
N VAL A 8 5.47 -6.00 2.37
CA VAL A 8 6.64 -5.39 3.03
C VAL A 8 7.81 -6.36 3.02
N THR A 9 8.93 -5.97 2.43
CA THR A 9 10.18 -6.72 2.43
C THR A 9 11.17 -6.17 3.45
N LEU A 10 12.08 -7.02 3.94
CA LEU A 10 13.16 -6.66 4.84
C LEU A 10 14.52 -6.80 4.14
N ASP A 11 15.32 -5.75 4.18
CA ASP A 11 16.74 -5.79 3.89
C ASP A 11 17.46 -6.13 5.21
N GLU A 12 17.84 -7.40 5.36
CA GLU A 12 18.47 -7.90 6.58
C GLU A 12 19.82 -7.24 6.86
N SER A 13 20.54 -6.82 5.81
CA SER A 13 21.84 -6.17 5.96
C SER A 13 21.72 -4.83 6.69
N LYS A 14 20.62 -4.13 6.53
CA LYS A 14 20.32 -2.83 7.15
C LYS A 14 19.57 -2.93 8.48
N CYS A 15 18.92 -4.05 8.72
CA CYS A 15 18.15 -4.22 9.95
C CYS A 15 19.06 -4.49 11.13
N VAL A 16 18.99 -3.65 12.16
CA VAL A 16 19.75 -3.78 13.42
C VAL A 16 18.89 -4.24 14.60
N GLY A 17 17.62 -4.62 14.36
CA GLY A 17 16.72 -5.08 15.43
C GLY A 17 16.29 -4.02 16.45
N CYS A 18 16.33 -2.74 16.09
CA CYS A 18 16.07 -1.59 16.98
C CYS A 18 14.65 -1.49 17.55
N THR A 19 13.74 -2.36 17.19
CA THR A 19 12.33 -2.49 17.65
C THR A 19 11.38 -1.32 17.31
N ASN A 20 11.82 -0.24 16.69
CA ASN A 20 10.98 0.91 16.35
C ASN A 20 9.72 0.52 15.56
N CYS A 21 9.86 -0.40 14.61
CA CYS A 21 8.74 -0.91 13.80
C CYS A 21 7.73 -1.73 14.64
N ILE A 22 8.15 -2.39 15.71
CA ILE A 22 7.25 -3.13 16.63
C ILE A 22 6.34 -2.15 17.36
N LYS A 23 6.91 -1.08 17.91
CA LYS A 23 6.19 -0.09 18.72
C LYS A 23 5.09 0.65 17.94
N ARG A 24 5.20 0.67 16.62
CA ARG A 24 4.29 1.41 15.71
C ARG A 24 3.38 0.50 14.89
N CYS A 25 3.53 -0.82 15.00
CA CYS A 25 2.69 -1.73 14.25
C CYS A 25 1.29 -1.82 14.89
N PRO A 26 0.22 -1.37 14.22
CA PRO A 26 -1.13 -1.33 14.80
C PRO A 26 -1.72 -2.72 15.06
N THR A 27 -1.23 -3.74 14.35
CA THR A 27 -1.71 -5.13 14.45
C THR A 27 -0.72 -6.06 15.17
N GLU A 28 0.36 -5.48 15.73
CA GLU A 28 1.44 -6.25 16.36
C GLU A 28 2.02 -7.37 15.47
N ALA A 29 2.00 -7.18 14.16
CA ALA A 29 2.46 -8.15 13.18
C ALA A 29 3.99 -8.33 13.15
N ILE A 30 4.77 -7.59 13.95
CA ILE A 30 6.22 -7.61 13.86
C ILE A 30 6.84 -8.12 15.16
N ARG A 31 7.83 -8.99 15.02
CA ARG A 31 8.69 -9.46 16.11
C ARG A 31 10.16 -9.35 15.73
N VAL A 32 11.06 -9.30 16.69
CA VAL A 32 12.51 -9.41 16.46
C VAL A 32 12.95 -10.81 16.83
N ARG A 33 13.61 -11.49 15.91
CA ARG A 33 14.21 -12.81 16.11
C ARG A 33 15.65 -12.76 15.58
N SER A 34 16.60 -13.27 16.35
CA SER A 34 18.03 -13.27 15.98
C SER A 34 18.52 -11.88 15.52
N GLY A 35 18.07 -10.82 16.21
CA GLY A 35 18.48 -9.43 15.90
C GLY A 35 17.85 -8.83 14.64
N LYS A 36 16.90 -9.49 13.99
CA LYS A 36 16.23 -9.03 12.78
C LYS A 36 14.71 -8.97 12.96
N ALA A 37 14.06 -8.04 12.29
CA ALA A 37 12.62 -7.94 12.30
C ALA A 37 11.98 -9.04 11.42
N VAL A 38 10.99 -9.74 11.95
CA VAL A 38 10.18 -10.73 11.22
C VAL A 38 8.73 -10.24 11.20
N ILE A 39 8.09 -10.32 10.05
CA ILE A 39 6.69 -9.93 9.87
C ILE A 39 5.84 -11.20 9.81
N MET A 40 4.78 -11.23 10.63
CA MET A 40 3.76 -12.28 10.61
C MET A 40 2.70 -11.90 9.58
N SER A 41 2.65 -12.64 8.47
CA SER A 41 1.78 -12.34 7.32
C SER A 41 0.30 -12.33 7.69
N GLU A 42 -0.11 -13.23 8.58
CA GLU A 42 -1.50 -13.36 9.05
C GLU A 42 -2.01 -12.16 9.85
N ARG A 43 -1.10 -11.28 10.30
CA ARG A 43 -1.43 -10.08 11.07
C ARG A 43 -1.10 -8.79 10.34
N CYS A 44 -0.33 -8.86 9.26
CA CYS A 44 0.07 -7.67 8.51
C CYS A 44 -1.11 -7.16 7.67
N ILE A 45 -1.39 -5.87 7.76
CA ILE A 45 -2.42 -5.17 6.97
C ILE A 45 -1.83 -4.23 5.92
N ASP A 46 -0.55 -4.38 5.62
CA ASP A 46 0.20 -3.59 4.62
C ASP A 46 0.08 -2.05 4.76
N CYS A 47 -0.11 -1.56 5.97
CA CYS A 47 -0.28 -0.12 6.25
C CYS A 47 0.97 0.74 6.00
N GLY A 48 2.15 0.14 5.78
CA GLY A 48 3.42 0.84 5.48
C GLY A 48 4.08 1.56 6.67
N GLU A 49 3.47 1.61 7.86
CA GLU A 49 4.00 2.35 9.01
C GLU A 49 5.40 1.90 9.41
N CYS A 50 5.69 0.61 9.31
CA CYS A 50 7.01 0.06 9.61
C CYS A 50 8.08 0.45 8.58
N ILE A 51 7.69 0.83 7.36
CA ILE A 51 8.59 1.39 6.35
C ILE A 51 8.92 2.82 6.74
N ARG A 52 7.88 3.63 7.02
CA ARG A 52 7.97 5.05 7.36
C ARG A 52 8.84 5.30 8.58
N ILE A 53 8.70 4.50 9.63
CA ILE A 53 9.39 4.71 10.92
C ILE A 53 10.81 4.10 10.97
N CYS A 54 11.24 3.36 9.95
CA CYS A 54 12.54 2.68 9.99
C CYS A 54 13.70 3.65 9.75
N PRO A 55 14.51 4.01 10.77
CA PRO A 55 15.61 4.96 10.60
C PRO A 55 16.76 4.39 9.75
N HIS A 56 16.79 3.06 9.59
CA HIS A 56 17.81 2.36 8.80
C HIS A 56 17.34 2.06 7.38
N HIS A 57 16.12 2.47 6.99
CA HIS A 57 15.54 2.17 5.68
C HIS A 57 15.64 0.68 5.29
N ALA A 58 15.55 -0.19 6.30
CA ALA A 58 15.65 -1.64 6.14
C ALA A 58 14.35 -2.28 5.62
N LYS A 59 13.25 -1.54 5.59
CA LYS A 59 11.97 -2.04 5.08
C LYS A 59 11.57 -1.29 3.82
N ARG A 60 11.04 -2.05 2.85
CA ARG A 60 10.59 -1.53 1.56
C ARG A 60 9.27 -2.17 1.17
N ALA A 61 8.44 -1.44 0.43
CA ALA A 61 7.29 -2.02 -0.23
C ALA A 61 7.73 -2.89 -1.41
N LYS A 62 7.13 -4.05 -1.54
CA LYS A 62 7.20 -4.86 -2.76
C LYS A 62 6.09 -4.36 -3.69
N HIS A 63 6.44 -4.01 -4.88
CA HIS A 63 5.51 -3.56 -5.91
C HIS A 63 5.94 -4.11 -7.27
N ASP A 64 5.01 -4.18 -8.18
CA ASP A 64 5.29 -4.55 -9.56
C ASP A 64 5.84 -3.34 -10.34
N HIS A 65 6.58 -3.61 -11.39
CA HIS A 65 7.12 -2.58 -12.27
C HIS A 65 6.08 -2.18 -13.32
N LEU A 66 5.99 -0.89 -13.67
CA LEU A 66 5.02 -0.39 -14.66
C LEU A 66 5.15 -1.08 -16.03
N SER A 67 6.34 -1.58 -16.39
CA SER A 67 6.53 -2.38 -17.61
C SER A 67 5.66 -3.64 -17.66
N MET A 68 5.13 -4.11 -16.53
CA MET A 68 4.18 -5.22 -16.53
C MET A 68 2.85 -4.88 -17.20
N LEU A 69 2.50 -3.60 -17.31
CA LEU A 69 1.28 -3.16 -18.00
C LEU A 69 1.24 -3.61 -19.47
N GLU A 70 2.40 -3.72 -20.11
CA GLU A 70 2.51 -4.18 -21.51
C GLU A 70 2.00 -5.60 -21.74
N LYS A 71 1.91 -6.42 -20.69
CA LYS A 71 1.43 -7.81 -20.76
C LYS A 71 -0.09 -7.93 -20.81
N PHE A 72 -0.82 -6.85 -20.57
CA PHE A 72 -2.27 -6.84 -20.47
C PHE A 72 -2.89 -6.06 -21.61
N THR A 73 -3.99 -6.59 -22.17
CA THR A 73 -4.73 -5.95 -23.27
C THR A 73 -5.54 -4.75 -22.78
N TYR A 74 -6.09 -4.81 -21.57
CA TYR A 74 -6.88 -3.73 -20.98
C TYR A 74 -6.44 -3.50 -19.53
N LYS A 75 -6.18 -2.26 -19.18
CA LYS A 75 -5.57 -1.86 -17.90
C LYS A 75 -6.42 -0.79 -17.22
N ILE A 76 -6.88 -1.08 -16.03
CA ILE A 76 -7.64 -0.14 -15.21
C ILE A 76 -6.79 0.27 -14.00
N ALA A 77 -6.62 1.57 -13.80
CA ALA A 77 -6.05 2.09 -12.57
C ALA A 77 -7.11 2.21 -11.47
N LEU A 78 -6.78 1.77 -10.27
CA LEU A 78 -7.62 1.88 -9.08
C LEU A 78 -6.92 2.76 -8.03
N PRO A 79 -6.89 4.10 -8.20
CA PRO A 79 -6.22 4.98 -7.25
C PRO A 79 -6.94 4.99 -5.91
N ALA A 80 -6.17 4.79 -4.84
CA ALA A 80 -6.66 5.01 -3.48
C ALA A 80 -6.76 6.51 -3.17
N PRO A 81 -7.68 6.96 -2.30
CA PRO A 81 -7.83 8.38 -1.94
C PRO A 81 -6.55 9.03 -1.40
N SER A 82 -5.67 8.24 -0.75
CA SER A 82 -4.37 8.71 -0.26
C SER A 82 -3.40 9.15 -1.37
N LEU A 83 -3.65 8.77 -2.63
CA LEU A 83 -2.83 9.20 -3.76
C LEU A 83 -2.89 10.71 -3.96
N TYR A 84 -4.07 11.30 -3.84
CA TYR A 84 -4.26 12.74 -4.05
C TYR A 84 -3.47 13.59 -3.05
N GLY A 85 -3.34 13.12 -1.82
CA GLY A 85 -2.55 13.78 -0.77
C GLY A 85 -1.03 13.72 -0.97
N GLN A 86 -0.52 13.04 -2.01
CA GLN A 86 0.91 12.99 -2.32
C GLN A 86 1.37 14.18 -3.19
N PHE A 87 0.44 14.92 -3.75
CA PHE A 87 0.74 16.04 -4.62
C PHE A 87 0.52 17.38 -3.89
N ASN A 88 1.54 18.24 -3.93
CA ASN A 88 1.43 19.60 -3.43
C ASN A 88 0.81 20.49 -4.52
N ASN A 89 -0.06 21.42 -4.12
CA ASN A 89 -0.70 22.39 -5.01
C ASN A 89 -1.50 21.75 -6.15
N LEU A 90 -2.26 20.72 -5.81
CA LEU A 90 -3.17 20.08 -6.75
C LEU A 90 -4.46 20.92 -6.82
N ASP A 91 -4.66 21.64 -7.91
CA ASP A 91 -5.85 22.47 -8.13
C ASP A 91 -7.11 21.64 -8.40
N ASP A 92 -6.93 20.46 -9.05
CA ASP A 92 -8.00 19.56 -9.39
C ASP A 92 -7.51 18.09 -9.38
N GLN A 93 -8.34 17.19 -8.86
CA GLN A 93 -8.05 15.74 -8.85
C GLN A 93 -7.99 15.14 -10.26
N ASP A 94 -8.68 15.74 -11.22
CA ASP A 94 -8.71 15.29 -12.62
C ASP A 94 -7.31 15.29 -13.27
N TYR A 95 -6.39 16.12 -12.78
CA TYR A 95 -4.99 16.07 -13.25
C TYR A 95 -4.32 14.73 -12.90
N VAL A 96 -4.60 14.17 -11.73
CA VAL A 96 -4.05 12.88 -11.31
C VAL A 96 -4.65 11.75 -12.14
N LEU A 97 -5.98 11.78 -12.34
CA LEU A 97 -6.70 10.78 -13.13
C LEU A 97 -6.24 10.80 -14.60
N SER A 98 -6.10 11.99 -15.17
CA SER A 98 -5.56 12.18 -16.53
C SER A 98 -4.10 11.73 -16.63
N GLY A 99 -3.31 11.95 -15.58
CA GLY A 99 -1.93 11.49 -15.47
C GLY A 99 -1.83 9.96 -15.53
N LEU A 100 -2.72 9.25 -14.83
CA LEU A 100 -2.79 7.79 -14.86
C LEU A 100 -3.09 7.26 -16.27
N LYS A 101 -4.02 7.88 -17.00
CA LYS A 101 -4.28 7.54 -18.41
C LYS A 101 -3.04 7.75 -19.28
N LYS A 102 -2.30 8.84 -19.07
CA LYS A 102 -1.03 9.09 -19.80
C LYS A 102 0.08 8.09 -19.46
N LEU A 103 0.05 7.44 -18.30
CA LEU A 103 0.97 6.38 -17.92
C LEU A 103 0.70 5.05 -18.64
N GLY A 104 -0.41 4.94 -19.38
CA GLY A 104 -0.73 3.76 -20.15
C GLY A 104 -1.89 2.91 -19.61
N PHE A 105 -2.66 3.45 -18.67
CA PHE A 105 -3.93 2.84 -18.26
C PHE A 105 -5.04 3.23 -19.25
N ASP A 106 -5.87 2.26 -19.63
CA ASP A 106 -6.98 2.46 -20.55
C ASP A 106 -8.16 3.15 -19.85
N ASP A 107 -8.33 2.85 -18.54
CA ASP A 107 -9.35 3.49 -17.72
C ASP A 107 -8.90 3.73 -16.28
N VAL A 108 -9.66 4.56 -15.56
CA VAL A 108 -9.40 4.88 -14.16
C VAL A 108 -10.71 4.78 -13.38
N MET A 109 -10.72 3.99 -12.31
CA MET A 109 -11.87 3.83 -11.41
C MET A 109 -11.45 4.17 -9.99
N GLU A 110 -12.00 5.23 -9.43
CA GLU A 110 -11.67 5.68 -8.09
C GLU A 110 -12.22 4.73 -7.01
N VAL A 111 -11.35 4.31 -6.10
CA VAL A 111 -11.73 3.47 -4.95
C VAL A 111 -12.71 4.20 -4.03
N SER A 112 -12.63 5.53 -3.94
CA SER A 112 -13.56 6.39 -3.18
C SER A 112 -15.00 6.23 -3.62
N GLY A 113 -15.27 6.20 -4.93
CA GLY A 113 -16.62 5.99 -5.45
C GLY A 113 -17.21 4.62 -5.08
N ALA A 114 -16.38 3.58 -5.11
CA ALA A 114 -16.79 2.26 -4.64
C ALA A 114 -17.09 2.24 -3.12
N ALA A 115 -16.31 2.97 -2.32
CA ALA A 115 -16.52 3.09 -0.88
C ALA A 115 -17.84 3.82 -0.54
N GLU A 116 -18.24 4.82 -1.34
CA GLU A 116 -19.54 5.49 -1.20
C GLU A 116 -20.70 4.53 -1.43
N LEU A 117 -20.63 3.70 -2.49
CA LEU A 117 -21.64 2.68 -2.78
C LEU A 117 -21.78 1.66 -1.64
N VAL A 118 -20.67 1.18 -1.10
CA VAL A 118 -20.67 0.27 0.05
C VAL A 118 -21.28 0.94 1.29
N SER A 119 -20.94 2.20 1.54
CA SER A 119 -21.47 2.96 2.68
C SER A 119 -22.98 3.16 2.56
N GLU A 120 -23.47 3.48 1.37
CA GLU A 120 -24.91 3.63 1.11
C GLU A 120 -25.65 2.30 1.26
N ALA A 121 -25.11 1.20 0.72
CA ALA A 121 -25.70 -0.13 0.87
C ALA A 121 -25.77 -0.54 2.36
N THR A 122 -24.71 -0.29 3.13
CA THR A 122 -24.65 -0.58 4.56
C THR A 122 -25.72 0.22 5.32
N ARG A 123 -25.87 1.51 5.00
CA ARG A 123 -26.87 2.38 5.65
C ARG A 123 -28.30 1.90 5.41
N ARG A 124 -28.56 1.29 4.24
CA ARG A 124 -29.90 0.71 3.92
C ARG A 124 -30.18 -0.60 4.64
N LEU A 125 -29.14 -1.32 5.07
CA LEU A 125 -29.26 -2.58 5.79
C LEU A 125 -29.40 -2.41 7.30
N MET A 126 -29.01 -1.26 7.84
CA MET A 126 -29.13 -0.92 9.27
C MET A 126 -30.45 -0.24 9.59
#